data_e4af1d782d88c1445697d431213182bf
#
_entry.id   e4af1d782d88c1445697d431213182bf
#
_cell.length_a   1.000
_cell.length_b   1.000
_cell.length_c   1.000
_cell.angle_alpha   90.00
_cell.angle_beta   90.00
_cell.angle_gamma   90.00
#
_symmetry.space_group_name_H-M   'P 1'
#
loop_
_entity.id
_entity.type
_entity.pdbx_description
1 polymer ?
#
loop_
_entity_poly.entity_id
_entity_poly.type
_entity_poly.pdbx_seq_one_letter_code
_entity_poly.pdbx_strand_id
1 'polypeptide(L)'
;RSTLFPYTTLFRSALATAMGHDLQSRLSILTEGAKYDVSCASSGSNRGGRRGRLGHACPAGVCHTWSDDGRCVSLLKLLLTNDCIYDCAYCINRRSNDVPRASFTPREVAEITAAFYRRNYIEGLFLSSAVRRSPDDTMLDLIRTVALLRREFGFGGYVHAKVIPGASHELVDVLGRLADRVSVNVELPTELSLGLWAPQKSARSIFTPMKYISGRIEERTSERRPAKRAPSFAPAGQSTQMIVGATPEPDLTLLRLSEGLYGRMGLKRVYYSAYVPVNDNPTLPALNAAPPLLREHRLRSEEHTSELQSRVSIS
;
A
#
# COMPACT_ATOMS: atom_id res chain seq x y z
N ARG A 1 17.63 37.27 -3.66
CA ARG A 1 18.30 36.08 -3.03
C ARG A 1 17.19 35.23 -2.39
N SER A 2 16.60 34.30 -3.14
CA SER A 2 15.68 33.31 -2.60
C SER A 2 16.49 32.10 -2.10
N THR A 3 16.55 31.94 -0.81
CA THR A 3 17.10 30.75 -0.16
C THR A 3 16.06 29.64 -0.22
N LEU A 4 16.17 28.78 -1.24
CA LEU A 4 15.46 27.50 -1.30
C LEU A 4 16.10 26.56 -0.25
N PHE A 5 15.42 26.37 0.86
CA PHE A 5 15.79 25.40 1.88
C PHE A 5 15.54 23.98 1.40
N PRO A 6 16.43 23.01 1.65
CA PRO A 6 16.20 21.62 1.26
C PRO A 6 15.10 20.99 2.12
N TYR A 7 14.04 20.52 1.48
CA TYR A 7 12.85 19.91 2.06
C TYR A 7 13.11 18.86 3.17
N THR A 8 14.22 18.13 3.08
CA THR A 8 14.59 17.08 4.04
C THR A 8 15.07 17.59 5.40
N THR A 9 15.74 18.76 5.45
CA THR A 9 16.18 19.35 6.72
C THR A 9 14.99 19.96 7.46
N LEU A 10 14.04 20.57 6.74
CA LEU A 10 12.80 21.08 7.31
C LEU A 10 11.89 19.94 7.81
N PHE A 11 11.85 18.81 7.10
CA PHE A 11 11.10 17.63 7.52
C PHE A 11 11.63 17.06 8.85
N ARG A 12 12.95 16.95 8.99
CA ARG A 12 13.58 16.51 10.25
C ARG A 12 13.49 17.55 11.38
N SER A 13 13.69 18.82 11.09
CA SER A 13 13.68 19.87 12.12
C SER A 13 12.26 20.19 12.59
N ALA A 14 11.28 20.24 11.70
CA ALA A 14 9.88 20.47 12.07
C ALA A 14 9.28 19.28 12.87
N LEU A 15 9.69 18.04 12.56
CA LEU A 15 9.39 16.85 13.35
C LEU A 15 10.07 16.90 14.73
N ALA A 16 11.36 17.25 14.79
CA ALA A 16 12.11 17.28 16.03
C ALA A 16 11.59 18.34 17.03
N THR A 17 11.03 19.44 16.53
CA THR A 17 10.50 20.52 17.37
C THR A 17 9.06 20.28 17.85
N ALA A 18 8.28 19.47 17.10
CA ALA A 18 6.85 19.23 17.39
C ALA A 18 6.57 17.84 17.98
N MET A 19 7.52 16.91 17.92
CA MET A 19 7.32 15.50 18.24
C MET A 19 8.51 14.97 19.03
N GLY A 20 8.26 14.35 20.19
CA GLY A 20 9.32 13.76 21.01
C GLY A 20 10.17 12.74 20.24
N HIS A 21 11.42 12.51 20.69
CA HIS A 21 12.36 11.57 20.07
C HIS A 21 11.77 10.16 19.80
N ASP A 22 10.89 9.69 20.66
CA ASP A 22 10.19 8.41 20.53
C ASP A 22 9.29 8.35 19.28
N LEU A 23 8.51 9.39 19.03
CA LEU A 23 7.59 9.43 17.87
C LEU A 23 8.36 9.45 16.53
N GLN A 24 9.49 10.19 16.48
CA GLN A 24 10.35 10.24 15.29
C GLN A 24 11.00 8.87 15.01
N SER A 25 11.45 8.16 16.04
CA SER A 25 12.02 6.82 15.93
C SER A 25 10.96 5.84 15.42
N ARG A 26 9.76 5.83 16.00
CA ARG A 26 8.63 4.99 15.55
C ARG A 26 8.22 5.30 14.12
N LEU A 27 8.18 6.58 13.74
CA LEU A 27 7.85 6.98 12.36
C LEU A 27 8.90 6.44 11.37
N SER A 28 10.19 6.51 11.71
CA SER A 28 11.25 5.95 10.87
C SER A 28 11.08 4.44 10.65
N ILE A 29 10.84 3.68 11.72
CA ILE A 29 10.63 2.23 11.66
C ILE A 29 9.42 1.89 10.78
N LEU A 30 8.29 2.57 10.98
CA LEU A 30 7.03 2.25 10.31
C LEU A 30 6.97 2.72 8.85
N THR A 31 7.65 3.78 8.50
CA THR A 31 7.81 4.20 7.11
C THR A 31 8.81 3.31 6.35
N GLU A 32 9.89 2.90 7.01
CA GLU A 32 10.87 1.95 6.46
C GLU A 32 10.21 0.58 6.21
N GLY A 33 9.41 0.08 7.15
CA GLY A 33 8.62 -1.15 6.97
C GLY A 33 7.60 -1.07 5.83
N ALA A 34 7.07 0.12 5.56
CA ALA A 34 6.10 0.33 4.49
C ALA A 34 6.70 0.37 3.07
N LYS A 35 8.02 0.51 2.90
CA LYS A 35 8.66 0.65 1.57
C LYS A 35 8.41 -0.54 0.64
N TYR A 36 8.21 -1.73 1.20
CA TYR A 36 7.95 -2.94 0.43
C TYR A 36 6.51 -3.03 -0.14
N ASP A 37 5.61 -2.18 0.34
CA ASP A 37 4.29 -2.02 -0.25
C ASP A 37 4.38 -1.11 -1.48
N VAL A 38 4.30 -1.65 -2.68
CA VAL A 38 4.38 -0.85 -3.91
C VAL A 38 3.02 -0.20 -4.18
N SER A 39 3.01 1.10 -4.26
CA SER A 39 1.84 1.90 -4.66
C SER A 39 2.17 2.90 -5.78
N CYS A 40 3.43 2.95 -6.20
CA CYS A 40 3.91 3.83 -7.26
C CYS A 40 5.20 3.33 -7.91
N ALA A 41 5.54 3.86 -9.08
CA ALA A 41 6.72 3.50 -9.87
C ALA A 41 8.07 4.03 -9.30
N SER A 42 8.07 4.78 -8.20
CA SER A 42 9.26 5.42 -7.63
C SER A 42 9.99 4.61 -6.56
N SER A 43 9.55 3.38 -6.29
CA SER A 43 10.22 2.49 -5.34
C SER A 43 11.61 2.09 -5.87
N GLY A 44 12.66 2.40 -5.14
CA GLY A 44 14.05 1.99 -5.45
C GLY A 44 15.08 3.11 -5.58
N SER A 45 14.69 4.36 -5.47
CA SER A 45 15.61 5.51 -5.49
C SER A 45 16.21 5.74 -4.10
N ASN A 46 17.47 5.39 -3.89
CA ASN A 46 18.20 5.66 -2.65
C ASN A 46 19.50 6.41 -2.97
N ARG A 47 19.46 7.75 -2.90
CA ARG A 47 20.66 8.61 -3.07
C ARG A 47 20.82 9.48 -1.83
N GLY A 48 21.83 9.19 -1.03
CA GLY A 48 22.22 10.05 0.10
C GLY A 48 22.61 11.46 -0.38
N GLY A 49 22.18 12.48 0.36
CA GLY A 49 22.61 13.86 0.13
C GLY A 49 24.12 14.01 0.34
N ARG A 50 24.80 14.71 -0.55
CA ARG A 50 26.21 15.10 -0.39
C ARG A 50 26.28 16.59 -0.10
N ARG A 51 27.21 16.98 0.79
CA ARG A 51 27.45 18.39 1.11
C ARG A 51 27.78 19.18 -0.18
N GLY A 52 27.04 20.26 -0.43
CA GLY A 52 27.20 21.09 -1.65
C GLY A 52 26.42 20.62 -2.89
N ARG A 53 25.56 19.58 -2.79
CA ARG A 53 24.61 19.18 -3.84
C ARG A 53 23.17 19.35 -3.38
N LEU A 54 22.29 19.69 -4.33
CA LEU A 54 20.84 19.75 -4.10
C LEU A 54 20.25 18.34 -4.28
N GLY A 55 19.38 17.96 -3.32
CA GLY A 55 18.58 16.75 -3.42
C GLY A 55 19.08 15.57 -2.60
N HIS A 56 18.11 14.86 -2.04
CA HIS A 56 18.25 13.63 -1.29
C HIS A 56 17.05 12.76 -1.62
N ALA A 57 17.28 11.54 -2.11
CA ALA A 57 16.21 10.59 -2.37
C ALA A 57 16.16 9.58 -1.24
N CYS A 58 15.05 9.57 -0.49
CA CYS A 58 14.78 8.57 0.53
C CYS A 58 13.61 7.69 0.04
N PRO A 59 13.76 6.35 0.02
CA PRO A 59 12.71 5.45 -0.47
C PRO A 59 11.56 5.28 0.53
N ALA A 60 11.68 5.80 1.75
CA ALA A 60 10.70 5.61 2.81
C ALA A 60 9.90 6.89 3.10
N GLY A 61 8.64 6.73 3.46
CA GLY A 61 7.78 7.77 4.04
C GLY A 61 6.86 8.51 3.08
N VAL A 62 7.25 8.73 1.83
CA VAL A 62 6.39 9.38 0.84
C VAL A 62 6.34 8.54 -0.43
N CYS A 63 5.14 8.27 -0.92
CA CYS A 63 4.91 7.66 -2.22
C CYS A 63 4.05 8.58 -3.09
N HIS A 64 3.98 8.26 -4.37
CA HIS A 64 3.21 9.03 -5.33
C HIS A 64 2.19 8.12 -5.99
N THR A 65 0.99 8.65 -6.24
CA THR A 65 -0.02 8.02 -7.07
C THR A 65 -0.49 9.01 -8.12
N TRP A 66 -1.10 8.51 -9.20
CA TRP A 66 -1.66 9.36 -10.25
C TRP A 66 -3.17 9.41 -10.09
N SER A 67 -3.72 10.60 -10.12
CA SER A 67 -5.16 10.83 -10.20
C SER A 67 -5.64 10.67 -11.64
N ASP A 68 -6.94 10.52 -11.84
CA ASP A 68 -7.54 10.30 -13.17
C ASP A 68 -7.30 11.48 -14.13
N ASP A 69 -7.04 12.68 -13.59
CA ASP A 69 -6.66 13.88 -14.34
C ASP A 69 -5.16 13.98 -14.65
N GLY A 70 -4.39 12.93 -14.36
CA GLY A 70 -2.94 12.85 -14.65
C GLY A 70 -2.05 13.58 -13.66
N ARG A 71 -2.56 14.15 -12.56
CA ARG A 71 -1.75 14.78 -11.52
C ARG A 71 -1.06 13.74 -10.66
N CYS A 72 0.19 14.03 -10.29
CA CYS A 72 0.93 13.26 -9.30
C CYS A 72 0.53 13.69 -7.89
N VAL A 73 0.03 12.76 -7.09
CA VAL A 73 -0.42 12.97 -5.71
C VAL A 73 0.60 12.38 -4.75
N SER A 74 1.15 13.19 -3.85
CA SER A 74 2.10 12.76 -2.83
C SER A 74 1.38 12.21 -1.60
N LEU A 75 1.72 10.99 -1.19
CA LEU A 75 1.08 10.30 -0.06
C LEU A 75 2.08 10.05 1.06
N LEU A 76 1.68 10.33 2.30
CA LEU A 76 2.38 9.76 3.45
C LEU A 76 2.12 8.24 3.45
N LYS A 77 3.18 7.46 3.40
CA LYS A 77 3.11 6.01 3.38
C LYS A 77 3.68 5.44 4.66
N LEU A 78 2.84 4.80 5.44
CA LEU A 78 3.28 4.20 6.69
C LEU A 78 2.45 2.96 7.08
N LEU A 79 3.06 2.15 7.95
CA LEU A 79 2.36 1.09 8.67
C LEU A 79 1.77 1.65 9.98
N LEU A 80 0.56 1.20 10.33
CA LEU A 80 0.02 1.44 11.68
C LEU A 80 0.87 0.71 12.73
N THR A 81 1.29 -0.52 12.41
CA THR A 81 2.24 -1.31 13.19
C THR A 81 3.04 -2.22 12.27
N ASN A 82 4.29 -2.55 12.64
CA ASN A 82 5.06 -3.63 12.04
C ASN A 82 5.16 -4.87 12.96
N ASP A 83 4.47 -4.86 14.08
CA ASP A 83 4.32 -6.03 14.96
C ASP A 83 3.29 -7.01 14.37
N CYS A 84 3.75 -8.15 13.86
CA CYS A 84 2.95 -9.09 13.08
C CYS A 84 2.86 -10.45 13.74
N ILE A 85 1.65 -11.02 13.79
CA ILE A 85 1.43 -12.40 14.22
C ILE A 85 1.67 -13.42 13.09
N TYR A 86 1.76 -12.96 11.82
CA TYR A 86 2.00 -13.82 10.68
C TYR A 86 3.49 -14.03 10.42
N ASP A 87 3.82 -15.14 9.80
CA ASP A 87 5.20 -15.53 9.52
C ASP A 87 5.46 -15.72 8.02
N CYS A 88 4.99 -14.77 7.20
CA CYS A 88 5.20 -14.82 5.75
C CYS A 88 6.68 -14.76 5.41
N ALA A 89 7.22 -15.81 4.78
CA ALA A 89 8.65 -15.98 4.55
C ALA A 89 9.30 -14.83 3.74
N TYR A 90 8.54 -14.16 2.87
CA TYR A 90 9.03 -13.04 2.06
C TYR A 90 8.99 -11.69 2.78
N CYS A 91 8.45 -11.59 3.99
CA CYS A 91 8.18 -10.31 4.66
C CYS A 91 9.23 -9.97 5.70
N ILE A 92 9.76 -8.74 5.66
CA ILE A 92 10.70 -8.24 6.68
C ILE A 92 10.05 -8.19 8.07
N ASN A 93 8.75 -7.92 8.13
CA ASN A 93 7.98 -7.76 9.38
C ASN A 93 7.37 -9.07 9.88
N ARG A 94 7.79 -10.24 9.35
CA ARG A 94 7.32 -11.53 9.83
C ARG A 94 7.61 -11.72 11.32
N ARG A 95 6.79 -12.52 12.00
CA ARG A 95 6.88 -12.73 13.46
C ARG A 95 8.25 -13.17 13.93
N SER A 96 8.88 -14.09 13.19
CA SER A 96 10.17 -14.70 13.56
C SER A 96 11.38 -13.83 13.29
N ASN A 97 11.24 -12.66 12.64
CA ASN A 97 12.36 -11.76 12.43
C ASN A 97 12.62 -10.90 13.68
N ASP A 98 13.89 -10.82 14.05
CA ASP A 98 14.39 -9.90 15.07
C ASP A 98 14.65 -8.52 14.44
N VAL A 99 13.59 -7.74 14.32
CA VAL A 99 13.64 -6.37 13.80
C VAL A 99 12.98 -5.40 14.80
N PRO A 100 13.41 -4.14 14.84
CA PRO A 100 12.76 -3.14 15.70
C PRO A 100 11.26 -3.07 15.44
N ARG A 101 10.46 -3.24 16.49
CA ARG A 101 9.00 -3.19 16.42
C ARG A 101 8.49 -1.85 16.92
N ALA A 102 7.49 -1.34 16.21
CA ALA A 102 6.83 -0.08 16.57
C ALA A 102 5.33 -0.16 16.24
N SER A 103 4.56 0.64 16.94
CA SER A 103 3.12 0.79 16.68
C SER A 103 2.71 2.24 16.94
N PHE A 104 1.80 2.73 16.12
CA PHE A 104 1.05 3.94 16.40
C PHE A 104 -0.36 3.62 16.89
N THR A 105 -0.91 4.52 17.67
CA THR A 105 -2.35 4.55 17.89
C THR A 105 -3.05 5.16 16.67
N PRO A 106 -4.33 4.85 16.44
CA PRO A 106 -5.12 5.50 15.40
C PRO A 106 -5.08 7.03 15.45
N ARG A 107 -5.06 7.62 16.67
CA ARG A 107 -5.00 9.05 16.87
C ARG A 107 -3.65 9.63 16.44
N GLU A 108 -2.54 9.02 16.82
CA GLU A 108 -1.20 9.47 16.41
C GLU A 108 -1.05 9.52 14.88
N VAL A 109 -1.52 8.48 14.17
CA VAL A 109 -1.48 8.48 12.69
C VAL A 109 -2.34 9.59 12.11
N ALA A 110 -3.53 9.82 12.66
CA ALA A 110 -4.41 10.89 12.21
C ALA A 110 -3.79 12.28 12.43
N GLU A 111 -3.19 12.50 13.59
CA GLU A 111 -2.51 13.76 13.94
C GLU A 111 -1.29 14.03 13.03
N ILE A 112 -0.44 13.02 12.83
CA ILE A 112 0.73 13.11 11.93
C ILE A 112 0.28 13.44 10.52
N THR A 113 -0.71 12.72 10.00
CA THR A 113 -1.24 12.92 8.64
C THR A 113 -1.82 14.33 8.47
N ALA A 114 -2.66 14.76 9.41
CA ALA A 114 -3.25 16.10 9.38
C ALA A 114 -2.19 17.21 9.48
N ALA A 115 -1.17 17.01 10.33
CA ALA A 115 -0.06 17.95 10.48
C ALA A 115 0.77 18.09 9.20
N PHE A 116 1.06 16.99 8.51
CA PHE A 116 1.81 17.00 7.25
C PHE A 116 1.00 17.60 6.09
N TYR A 117 -0.29 17.29 6.04
CA TYR A 117 -1.19 17.88 5.05
C TYR A 117 -1.29 19.41 5.20
N ARG A 118 -1.49 19.91 6.42
CA ARG A 118 -1.55 21.37 6.70
C ARG A 118 -0.28 22.11 6.32
N ARG A 119 0.87 21.42 6.29
CA ARG A 119 2.17 21.98 5.86
C ARG A 119 2.46 21.77 4.38
N ASN A 120 1.50 21.25 3.61
CA ASN A 120 1.65 20.92 2.19
C ASN A 120 2.80 19.95 1.88
N TYR A 121 3.13 19.05 2.81
CA TYR A 121 4.15 18.02 2.58
C TYR A 121 3.57 16.81 1.84
N ILE A 122 2.28 16.57 2.01
CA ILE A 122 1.53 15.46 1.40
C ILE A 122 0.13 15.93 0.99
N GLU A 123 -0.45 15.21 0.05
CA GLU A 123 -1.83 15.39 -0.41
C GLU A 123 -2.76 14.25 0.05
N GLY A 124 -2.18 13.20 0.64
CA GLY A 124 -2.96 12.07 1.11
C GLY A 124 -2.18 11.10 1.99
N LEU A 125 -2.84 10.00 2.32
CA LEU A 125 -2.35 8.92 3.18
C LEU A 125 -2.44 7.59 2.44
N PHE A 126 -1.35 6.82 2.44
CA PHE A 126 -1.34 5.39 2.16
C PHE A 126 -1.14 4.65 3.49
N LEU A 127 -2.21 4.03 3.98
CA LEU A 127 -2.23 3.35 5.27
C LEU A 127 -2.26 1.83 5.10
N SER A 128 -1.26 1.16 5.64
CA SER A 128 -1.23 -0.29 5.77
C SER A 128 -0.90 -0.72 7.19
N SER A 129 -0.85 -2.00 7.46
CA SER A 129 -0.50 -2.55 8.77
C SER A 129 0.00 -3.98 8.66
N ALA A 130 0.90 -4.37 9.54
CA ALA A 130 1.05 -5.76 9.92
C ALA A 130 -0.20 -6.25 10.66
N VAL A 131 -0.42 -7.55 10.71
CA VAL A 131 -1.58 -8.13 11.39
C VAL A 131 -1.25 -8.31 12.88
N ARG A 132 -1.92 -7.52 13.71
CA ARG A 132 -1.77 -7.57 15.16
C ARG A 132 -3.01 -8.23 15.78
N ARG A 133 -2.84 -9.19 16.67
CA ARG A 133 -3.89 -9.95 17.32
C ARG A 133 -4.79 -10.75 16.36
N SER A 134 -5.57 -10.08 15.53
CA SER A 134 -6.43 -10.68 14.51
C SER A 134 -6.58 -9.77 13.29
N PRO A 135 -7.07 -10.30 12.13
CA PRO A 135 -7.43 -9.47 10.98
C PRO A 135 -8.46 -8.39 11.34
N ASP A 136 -9.51 -8.74 12.07
CA ASP A 136 -10.60 -7.82 12.43
C ASP A 136 -10.14 -6.73 13.42
N ASP A 137 -9.34 -7.07 14.43
CA ASP A 137 -8.76 -6.07 15.34
C ASP A 137 -7.90 -5.05 14.57
N THR A 138 -7.09 -5.55 13.64
CA THR A 138 -6.25 -4.68 12.81
C THR A 138 -7.09 -3.79 11.90
N MET A 139 -8.14 -4.34 11.29
CA MET A 139 -9.09 -3.57 10.48
C MET A 139 -9.80 -2.49 11.29
N LEU A 140 -10.21 -2.79 12.53
CA LEU A 140 -10.83 -1.80 13.43
C LEU A 140 -9.89 -0.62 13.70
N ASP A 141 -8.61 -0.87 13.90
CA ASP A 141 -7.65 0.21 14.13
C ASP A 141 -7.38 1.04 12.85
N LEU A 142 -7.34 0.41 11.67
CA LEU A 142 -7.29 1.12 10.37
C LEU A 142 -8.55 1.98 10.17
N ILE A 143 -9.73 1.44 10.42
CA ILE A 143 -11.01 2.15 10.33
C ILE A 143 -11.04 3.34 11.28
N ARG A 144 -10.65 3.15 12.56
CA ARG A 144 -10.58 4.23 13.55
C ARG A 144 -9.66 5.36 13.09
N THR A 145 -8.51 5.01 12.50
CA THR A 145 -7.57 6.00 11.96
C THR A 145 -8.22 6.86 10.88
N VAL A 146 -8.83 6.22 9.88
CA VAL A 146 -9.44 6.94 8.76
C VAL A 146 -10.70 7.70 9.21
N ALA A 147 -11.47 7.13 10.13
CA ALA A 147 -12.63 7.81 10.70
C ALA A 147 -12.26 9.07 11.49
N LEU A 148 -11.19 9.02 12.30
CA LEU A 148 -10.65 10.21 12.98
C LEU A 148 -10.23 11.28 11.98
N LEU A 149 -9.48 10.90 10.93
CA LEU A 149 -9.09 11.83 9.87
C LEU A 149 -10.29 12.50 9.21
N ARG A 150 -11.29 11.73 8.80
CA ARG A 150 -12.47 12.26 8.08
C ARG A 150 -13.38 13.10 8.97
N ARG A 151 -13.66 12.64 10.19
CA ARG A 151 -14.70 13.21 11.06
C ARG A 151 -14.17 14.27 12.01
N GLU A 152 -13.02 14.03 12.63
CA GLU A 152 -12.46 14.94 13.64
C GLU A 152 -11.55 16.00 13.02
N PHE A 153 -10.64 15.58 12.10
CA PHE A 153 -9.71 16.51 11.45
C PHE A 153 -10.26 17.15 10.18
N GLY A 154 -11.44 16.75 9.70
CA GLY A 154 -12.04 17.26 8.47
C GLY A 154 -11.16 17.01 7.22
N PHE A 155 -10.39 15.93 7.23
CA PHE A 155 -9.41 15.63 6.20
C PHE A 155 -10.07 15.30 4.86
N GLY A 156 -9.93 16.19 3.88
CA GLY A 156 -10.42 16.03 2.51
C GLY A 156 -9.42 15.39 1.54
N GLY A 157 -8.18 15.12 1.99
CA GLY A 157 -7.13 14.53 1.15
C GLY A 157 -7.39 13.06 0.80
N TYR A 158 -6.61 12.57 -0.17
CA TYR A 158 -6.73 11.19 -0.66
C TYR A 158 -6.32 10.16 0.40
N VAL A 159 -7.11 9.09 0.54
CA VAL A 159 -6.81 7.97 1.44
C VAL A 159 -6.83 6.66 0.66
N HIS A 160 -5.68 5.99 0.60
CA HIS A 160 -5.56 4.62 0.17
C HIS A 160 -5.33 3.74 1.40
N ALA A 161 -6.23 2.82 1.67
CA ALA A 161 -6.14 1.92 2.82
C ALA A 161 -6.04 0.46 2.39
N LYS A 162 -5.17 -0.30 3.05
CA LYS A 162 -5.08 -1.74 2.84
C LYS A 162 -6.12 -2.48 3.66
N VAL A 163 -6.84 -3.36 3.01
CA VAL A 163 -7.71 -4.35 3.64
C VAL A 163 -6.87 -5.54 4.08
N ILE A 164 -7.07 -5.98 5.30
CA ILE A 164 -6.37 -7.14 5.85
C ILE A 164 -7.04 -8.42 5.33
N PRO A 165 -6.29 -9.34 4.72
CA PRO A 165 -6.82 -10.64 4.30
C PRO A 165 -7.46 -11.39 5.46
N GLY A 166 -8.68 -11.90 5.26
CA GLY A 166 -9.44 -12.60 6.28
C GLY A 166 -10.29 -11.73 7.20
N ALA A 167 -10.31 -10.42 6.98
CA ALA A 167 -11.21 -9.52 7.73
C ALA A 167 -12.68 -9.72 7.32
N SER A 168 -13.58 -9.45 8.26
CA SER A 168 -15.04 -9.55 8.06
C SER A 168 -15.54 -8.52 7.02
N HIS A 169 -16.60 -8.88 6.29
CA HIS A 169 -17.17 -8.03 5.23
C HIS A 169 -17.70 -6.72 5.77
N GLU A 170 -18.24 -6.72 6.99
CA GLU A 170 -18.76 -5.54 7.67
C GLU A 170 -17.68 -4.50 7.87
N LEU A 171 -16.48 -4.92 8.27
CA LEU A 171 -15.33 -4.03 8.45
C LEU A 171 -14.78 -3.55 7.10
N VAL A 172 -14.79 -4.42 6.09
CA VAL A 172 -14.41 -4.03 4.71
C VAL A 172 -15.36 -2.96 4.17
N ASP A 173 -16.68 -3.10 4.42
CA ASP A 173 -17.69 -2.11 4.00
C ASP A 173 -17.45 -0.76 4.67
N VAL A 174 -17.21 -0.75 5.97
CA VAL A 174 -16.94 0.49 6.71
C VAL A 174 -15.68 1.19 6.19
N LEU A 175 -14.58 0.45 5.98
CA LEU A 175 -13.34 1.03 5.45
C LEU A 175 -13.53 1.56 4.03
N GLY A 176 -14.24 0.81 3.16
CA GLY A 176 -14.51 1.22 1.78
C GLY A 176 -15.34 2.50 1.66
N ARG A 177 -16.20 2.79 2.63
CA ARG A 177 -16.95 4.07 2.70
C ARG A 177 -16.12 5.25 3.19
N LEU A 178 -14.99 5.02 3.84
CA LEU A 178 -14.11 6.06 4.39
C LEU A 178 -12.91 6.36 3.50
N ALA A 179 -12.42 5.35 2.76
CA ALA A 179 -11.25 5.45 1.91
C ALA A 179 -11.62 5.78 0.46
N ASP A 180 -10.73 6.46 -0.26
CA ASP A 180 -10.89 6.71 -1.69
C ASP A 180 -10.50 5.48 -2.51
N ARG A 181 -9.47 4.76 -2.12
CA ARG A 181 -9.05 3.48 -2.69
C ARG A 181 -8.81 2.45 -1.60
N VAL A 182 -9.16 1.21 -1.88
CA VAL A 182 -8.81 0.06 -1.06
C VAL A 182 -7.98 -0.94 -1.84
N SER A 183 -7.13 -1.70 -1.14
CA SER A 183 -6.37 -2.77 -1.78
C SER A 183 -6.27 -4.00 -0.89
N VAL A 184 -6.38 -5.16 -1.50
CA VAL A 184 -6.07 -6.46 -0.90
C VAL A 184 -4.91 -7.04 -1.68
N ASN A 185 -3.78 -7.29 -1.04
CA ASN A 185 -2.63 -7.83 -1.75
C ASN A 185 -2.78 -9.34 -1.99
N VAL A 186 -2.62 -9.73 -3.24
CA VAL A 186 -2.54 -11.15 -3.63
C VAL A 186 -1.20 -11.73 -3.19
N GLU A 187 -0.13 -10.96 -3.27
CA GLU A 187 1.26 -11.27 -2.93
C GLU A 187 1.88 -12.32 -3.86
N LEU A 188 1.37 -13.57 -3.83
CA LEU A 188 1.91 -14.68 -4.60
C LEU A 188 0.85 -15.25 -5.55
N PRO A 189 1.24 -15.69 -6.78
CA PRO A 189 0.28 -15.94 -7.85
C PRO A 189 -0.48 -17.27 -7.72
N THR A 190 -0.04 -18.18 -6.86
CA THR A 190 -0.64 -19.52 -6.73
C THR A 190 -0.97 -19.85 -5.27
N GLU A 191 -1.97 -20.70 -5.06
CA GLU A 191 -2.33 -21.19 -3.74
C GLU A 191 -1.21 -22.06 -3.13
N LEU A 192 -0.48 -22.79 -3.97
CA LEU A 192 0.68 -23.56 -3.55
C LEU A 192 1.76 -22.65 -2.96
N SER A 193 2.09 -21.58 -3.66
CA SER A 193 3.08 -20.60 -3.19
C SER A 193 2.61 -19.87 -1.92
N LEU A 194 1.33 -19.53 -1.83
CA LEU A 194 0.76 -18.96 -0.61
C LEU A 194 0.91 -19.93 0.56
N GLY A 195 0.57 -21.20 0.39
CA GLY A 195 0.67 -22.21 1.44
C GLY A 195 2.10 -22.41 1.93
N LEU A 196 3.09 -22.37 1.03
CA LEU A 196 4.51 -22.54 1.35
C LEU A 196 5.12 -21.31 2.04
N TRP A 197 4.83 -20.12 1.59
CA TRP A 197 5.53 -18.90 2.03
C TRP A 197 4.69 -17.91 2.84
N ALA A 198 3.38 -18.11 2.91
CA ALA A 198 2.47 -17.32 3.74
C ALA A 198 1.38 -18.20 4.36
N PRO A 199 1.73 -19.17 5.22
CA PRO A 199 0.83 -20.25 5.67
C PRO A 199 -0.42 -19.75 6.44
N GLN A 200 -0.40 -18.51 6.95
CA GLN A 200 -1.58 -17.90 7.58
C GLN A 200 -2.52 -17.20 6.59
N LYS A 201 -2.16 -17.16 5.31
CA LYS A 201 -2.98 -16.61 4.23
C LYS A 201 -3.48 -17.75 3.34
N SER A 202 -4.68 -17.59 2.79
CA SER A 202 -5.26 -18.51 1.81
C SER A 202 -5.83 -17.71 0.65
N ALA A 203 -5.99 -18.35 -0.52
CA ALA A 203 -6.69 -17.76 -1.65
C ALA A 203 -8.08 -17.23 -1.20
N ARG A 204 -8.80 -18.00 -0.39
CA ARG A 204 -10.11 -17.60 0.14
C ARG A 204 -10.03 -16.31 0.96
N SER A 205 -9.06 -16.19 1.89
CA SER A 205 -8.91 -14.99 2.73
C SER A 205 -8.56 -13.73 1.94
N ILE A 206 -8.00 -13.87 0.73
CA ILE A 206 -7.64 -12.79 -0.17
C ILE A 206 -8.78 -12.46 -1.14
N PHE A 207 -9.29 -13.47 -1.86
CA PHE A 207 -10.25 -13.24 -2.93
C PHE A 207 -11.69 -12.99 -2.44
N THR A 208 -12.05 -13.45 -1.23
CA THR A 208 -13.38 -13.18 -0.68
C THR A 208 -13.61 -11.67 -0.44
N PRO A 209 -12.74 -10.94 0.28
CA PRO A 209 -12.89 -9.50 0.41
C PRO A 209 -12.74 -8.76 -0.94
N MET A 210 -11.90 -9.24 -1.86
CA MET A 210 -11.78 -8.62 -3.19
C MET A 210 -13.08 -8.70 -3.99
N LYS A 211 -13.76 -9.85 -3.98
CA LYS A 211 -15.08 -10.02 -4.63
C LYS A 211 -16.14 -9.13 -3.98
N TYR A 212 -16.14 -9.06 -2.66
CA TYR A 212 -17.06 -8.19 -1.92
C TYR A 212 -16.88 -6.72 -2.34
N ILE A 213 -15.63 -6.24 -2.36
CA ILE A 213 -15.31 -4.87 -2.79
C ILE A 213 -15.77 -4.61 -4.22
N SER A 214 -15.50 -5.55 -5.15
CA SER A 214 -15.92 -5.47 -6.55
C SER A 214 -17.43 -5.30 -6.67
N GLY A 215 -18.20 -6.18 -6.02
CA GLY A 215 -19.66 -6.09 -6.02
C GLY A 215 -20.18 -4.75 -5.46
N ARG A 216 -19.58 -4.25 -4.37
CA ARG A 216 -19.95 -2.96 -3.79
C ARG A 216 -19.66 -1.77 -4.73
N ILE A 217 -18.57 -1.82 -5.48
CA ILE A 217 -18.22 -0.79 -6.48
C ILE A 217 -19.21 -0.86 -7.65
N GLU A 218 -19.52 -2.06 -8.14
CA GLU A 218 -20.47 -2.28 -9.25
C GLU A 218 -21.89 -1.82 -8.90
N GLU A 219 -22.39 -2.17 -7.70
CA GLU A 219 -23.69 -1.71 -7.20
C GLU A 219 -23.80 -0.19 -7.28
N ARG A 220 -22.76 0.52 -6.85
CA ARG A 220 -22.73 1.98 -6.86
C ARG A 220 -22.63 2.58 -8.26
N THR A 221 -21.93 1.91 -9.17
CA THR A 221 -21.80 2.37 -10.56
C THR A 221 -23.10 2.16 -11.35
N SER A 222 -23.84 1.10 -11.01
CA SER A 222 -25.13 0.76 -11.68
C SER A 222 -26.32 1.58 -11.16
N GLU A 223 -26.22 2.23 -10.00
CA GLU A 223 -27.25 3.14 -9.50
C GLU A 223 -27.41 4.34 -10.45
N ARG A 224 -28.49 4.36 -11.26
CA ARG A 224 -28.80 5.41 -12.27
C ARG A 224 -28.90 6.82 -11.68
N ARG A 225 -29.18 6.96 -10.38
CA ARG A 225 -29.22 8.23 -9.63
C ARG A 225 -28.75 7.95 -8.20
N PRO A 226 -27.45 7.95 -7.92
CA PRO A 226 -27.00 7.85 -6.54
C PRO A 226 -27.61 9.01 -5.75
N ALA A 227 -28.21 8.70 -4.61
CA ALA A 227 -28.70 9.75 -3.71
C ALA A 227 -27.52 10.69 -3.42
N LYS A 228 -27.69 12.00 -3.65
CA LYS A 228 -26.64 13.04 -3.52
C LYS A 228 -25.90 13.01 -2.16
N ARG A 229 -26.45 12.32 -1.16
CA ARG A 229 -25.90 12.19 0.21
C ARG A 229 -25.39 10.79 0.55
N ALA A 230 -25.52 9.80 -0.34
CA ALA A 230 -25.03 8.46 -0.02
C ALA A 230 -23.49 8.44 -0.09
N PRO A 231 -22.79 7.97 0.96
CA PRO A 231 -21.32 7.90 0.96
C PRO A 231 -20.85 7.06 -0.24
N SER A 232 -19.87 7.57 -0.97
CA SER A 232 -19.20 6.79 -2.02
C SER A 232 -18.48 5.57 -1.39
N PHE A 233 -18.35 4.50 -2.13
CA PHE A 233 -17.58 3.33 -1.71
C PHE A 233 -16.35 3.23 -2.59
N ALA A 234 -15.16 3.42 -2.03
CA ALA A 234 -13.87 3.36 -2.72
C ALA A 234 -13.90 3.97 -4.14
N PRO A 235 -14.19 5.28 -4.30
CA PRO A 235 -14.45 5.90 -5.61
C PRO A 235 -13.27 5.79 -6.59
N ALA A 236 -12.03 5.70 -6.09
CA ALA A 236 -10.84 5.43 -6.90
C ALA A 236 -10.59 3.93 -7.14
N GLY A 237 -11.54 3.07 -6.75
CA GLY A 237 -11.55 1.65 -7.05
C GLY A 237 -10.70 0.80 -6.15
N GLN A 238 -10.54 -0.46 -6.58
CA GLN A 238 -9.74 -1.49 -5.93
C GLN A 238 -8.42 -1.70 -6.67
N SER A 239 -7.36 -2.03 -5.92
CA SER A 239 -6.07 -2.44 -6.46
C SER A 239 -5.48 -3.62 -5.69
N THR A 240 -4.44 -4.23 -6.24
CA THR A 240 -3.67 -5.32 -5.61
C THR A 240 -2.19 -5.19 -5.91
N GLN A 241 -1.37 -6.02 -5.23
CA GLN A 241 0.06 -6.15 -5.49
C GLN A 241 0.43 -7.63 -5.57
N MET A 242 1.33 -7.95 -6.51
CA MET A 242 2.00 -9.25 -6.62
C MET A 242 3.51 -9.08 -6.54
N ILE A 243 4.16 -10.03 -5.88
CA ILE A 243 5.62 -10.11 -5.75
C ILE A 243 6.16 -10.91 -6.95
N VAL A 244 7.17 -10.36 -7.63
CA VAL A 244 7.78 -10.96 -8.82
C VAL A 244 9.14 -11.52 -8.46
N GLY A 245 9.35 -12.82 -8.73
CA GLY A 245 10.64 -13.47 -8.55
C GLY A 245 10.96 -13.95 -7.13
N ALA A 246 9.98 -13.93 -6.21
CA ALA A 246 10.10 -14.67 -4.95
C ALA A 246 9.92 -16.17 -5.17
N THR A 247 9.14 -16.54 -6.14
CA THR A 247 8.65 -17.88 -6.41
C THR A 247 8.88 -18.27 -7.87
N PRO A 248 8.93 -19.58 -8.22
CA PRO A 248 9.39 -20.05 -9.53
C PRO A 248 8.35 -19.88 -10.65
N GLU A 249 7.16 -19.37 -10.39
CA GLU A 249 6.12 -19.27 -11.40
C GLU A 249 6.56 -18.42 -12.60
N PRO A 250 6.20 -18.86 -13.83
CA PRO A 250 6.47 -18.12 -15.05
C PRO A 250 5.60 -16.86 -15.16
N ASP A 251 6.04 -15.89 -15.95
CA ASP A 251 5.33 -14.63 -16.17
C ASP A 251 3.90 -14.84 -16.69
N LEU A 252 3.67 -15.88 -17.50
CA LEU A 252 2.35 -16.23 -17.99
C LEU A 252 1.35 -16.49 -16.85
N THR A 253 1.79 -17.06 -15.72
CA THR A 253 0.92 -17.28 -14.55
C THR A 253 0.51 -15.95 -13.91
N LEU A 254 1.44 -15.01 -13.77
CA LEU A 254 1.15 -13.68 -13.24
C LEU A 254 0.22 -12.90 -14.18
N LEU A 255 0.47 -12.94 -15.49
CA LEU A 255 -0.34 -12.24 -16.49
C LEU A 255 -1.78 -12.78 -16.55
N ARG A 256 -1.96 -14.12 -16.57
CA ARG A 256 -3.30 -14.74 -16.52
C ARG A 256 -4.07 -14.41 -15.26
N LEU A 257 -3.36 -14.36 -14.12
CA LEU A 257 -4.00 -13.94 -12.87
C LEU A 257 -4.42 -12.47 -12.96
N SER A 258 -3.55 -11.59 -13.47
CA SER A 258 -3.87 -10.17 -13.65
C SER A 258 -5.05 -9.96 -14.58
N GLU A 259 -5.10 -10.64 -15.73
CA GLU A 259 -6.24 -10.63 -16.65
C GLU A 259 -7.54 -11.01 -15.95
N GLY A 260 -7.51 -12.10 -15.15
CA GLY A 260 -8.66 -12.51 -14.35
C GLY A 260 -9.08 -11.49 -13.30
N LEU A 261 -8.11 -10.78 -12.68
CA LEU A 261 -8.38 -9.74 -11.71
C LEU A 261 -9.02 -8.49 -12.35
N TYR A 262 -8.53 -8.07 -13.51
CA TYR A 262 -9.15 -6.97 -14.28
C TYR A 262 -10.54 -7.34 -14.78
N GLY A 263 -10.66 -8.49 -15.47
CA GLY A 263 -11.90 -8.88 -16.15
C GLY A 263 -13.02 -9.33 -15.21
N ARG A 264 -12.69 -10.02 -14.11
CA ARG A 264 -13.71 -10.63 -13.22
C ARG A 264 -13.94 -9.86 -11.93
N MET A 265 -12.99 -9.03 -11.50
CA MET A 265 -13.06 -8.29 -10.23
C MET A 265 -12.98 -6.78 -10.44
N GLY A 266 -12.96 -6.29 -11.69
CA GLY A 266 -12.98 -4.87 -11.99
C GLY A 266 -11.86 -4.06 -11.33
N LEU A 267 -10.67 -4.68 -11.10
CA LEU A 267 -9.57 -3.96 -10.49
C LEU A 267 -9.15 -2.78 -11.35
N LYS A 268 -8.73 -1.71 -10.69
CA LYS A 268 -8.19 -0.54 -11.39
C LYS A 268 -6.68 -0.64 -11.61
N ARG A 269 -5.97 -1.38 -10.76
CA ARG A 269 -4.51 -1.57 -10.85
C ARG A 269 -4.08 -2.90 -10.23
N VAL A 270 -3.18 -3.58 -10.92
CA VAL A 270 -2.33 -4.63 -10.37
C VAL A 270 -0.91 -4.08 -10.31
N TYR A 271 -0.30 -4.08 -9.14
CA TYR A 271 1.08 -3.64 -8.96
C TYR A 271 2.00 -4.85 -8.91
N TYR A 272 3.08 -4.80 -9.66
CA TYR A 272 4.17 -5.78 -9.57
C TYR A 272 5.30 -5.20 -8.73
N SER A 273 5.87 -6.01 -7.86
CA SER A 273 6.99 -5.66 -7.00
C SER A 273 8.09 -6.69 -7.12
N ALA A 274 9.24 -6.30 -7.64
CA ALA A 274 10.40 -7.17 -7.64
C ALA A 274 10.73 -7.61 -6.20
N TYR A 275 10.90 -8.90 -6.00
CA TYR A 275 11.27 -9.45 -4.70
C TYR A 275 12.64 -8.92 -4.25
N VAL A 276 12.66 -8.35 -3.07
CA VAL A 276 13.88 -7.96 -2.37
C VAL A 276 14.15 -8.99 -1.30
N PRO A 277 15.22 -9.79 -1.37
CA PRO A 277 15.56 -10.75 -0.33
C PRO A 277 15.82 -10.04 1.00
N VAL A 278 15.07 -10.42 2.02
CA VAL A 278 15.16 -9.83 3.38
C VAL A 278 15.31 -10.90 4.47
N ASN A 279 15.11 -12.15 4.12
CA ASN A 279 15.17 -13.28 5.04
C ASN A 279 16.07 -14.37 4.46
N ASP A 280 16.87 -14.99 5.31
CA ASP A 280 17.59 -16.21 4.96
C ASP A 280 16.61 -17.39 4.99
N ASN A 281 16.20 -17.83 3.81
CA ASN A 281 15.26 -18.94 3.63
C ASN A 281 15.71 -19.77 2.41
N PRO A 282 16.01 -21.07 2.57
CA PRO A 282 16.55 -21.88 1.49
C PRO A 282 15.61 -22.07 0.29
N THR A 283 14.32 -21.77 0.46
CA THR A 283 13.29 -21.88 -0.60
C THR A 283 12.99 -20.55 -1.29
N LEU A 284 13.61 -19.46 -0.87
CA LEU A 284 13.52 -18.13 -1.47
C LEU A 284 14.90 -17.74 -2.06
N PRO A 285 14.93 -16.76 -2.98
CA PRO A 285 16.20 -16.23 -3.47
C PRO A 285 17.12 -15.77 -2.33
N ALA A 286 18.40 -16.10 -2.44
CA ALA A 286 19.41 -15.80 -1.43
C ALA A 286 19.52 -14.30 -1.13
N LEU A 287 19.94 -13.93 0.08
CA LEU A 287 20.02 -12.53 0.54
C LEU A 287 20.87 -11.63 -0.35
N ASN A 288 21.85 -12.18 -1.06
CA ASN A 288 22.69 -11.46 -2.02
C ASN A 288 22.14 -11.44 -3.45
N ALA A 289 20.99 -12.06 -3.71
CA ALA A 289 20.37 -12.05 -5.03
C ALA A 289 19.83 -10.65 -5.36
N ALA A 290 20.12 -10.18 -6.57
CA ALA A 290 19.61 -8.90 -7.04
C ALA A 290 18.10 -9.01 -7.31
N PRO A 291 17.31 -8.01 -6.90
CA PRO A 291 15.87 -7.96 -7.24
C PRO A 291 15.66 -8.00 -8.76
N PRO A 292 14.67 -8.78 -9.26
CA PRO A 292 14.43 -8.93 -10.71
C PRO A 292 13.71 -7.71 -11.32
N LEU A 293 14.30 -6.53 -11.25
CA LEU A 293 13.72 -5.25 -11.68
C LEU A 293 13.33 -5.26 -13.15
N LEU A 294 14.16 -5.87 -14.03
CA LEU A 294 13.85 -5.94 -15.46
C LEU A 294 12.58 -6.77 -15.73
N ARG A 295 12.38 -7.88 -14.99
CA ARG A 295 11.19 -8.71 -15.07
C ARG A 295 9.95 -7.96 -14.59
N GLU A 296 10.06 -7.23 -13.48
CA GLU A 296 9.01 -6.35 -12.98
C GLU A 296 8.62 -5.30 -14.02
N HIS A 297 9.60 -4.62 -14.63
CA HIS A 297 9.33 -3.59 -15.65
C HIS A 297 8.66 -4.16 -16.91
N ARG A 298 9.05 -5.35 -17.36
CA ARG A 298 8.43 -6.01 -18.52
C ARG A 298 6.98 -6.35 -18.23
N LEU A 299 6.66 -6.95 -17.08
CA LEU A 299 5.29 -7.27 -16.68
C LEU A 299 4.40 -6.01 -16.64
N ARG A 300 4.90 -4.90 -16.13
CA ARG A 300 4.17 -3.61 -16.14
C ARG A 300 3.93 -3.09 -17.55
N SER A 301 4.89 -3.24 -18.45
CA SER A 301 4.76 -2.78 -19.85
C SER A 301 3.76 -3.62 -20.63
N GLU A 302 3.76 -4.94 -20.45
CA GLU A 302 2.83 -5.85 -21.10
C GLU A 302 1.39 -5.67 -20.57
N GLU A 303 1.23 -5.44 -19.28
CA GLU A 303 -0.04 -5.09 -18.68
C GLU A 303 -0.64 -3.81 -19.32
N HIS A 304 0.16 -2.77 -19.45
CA HIS A 304 -0.28 -1.51 -20.06
C HIS A 304 -0.70 -1.69 -21.52
N THR A 305 0.01 -2.53 -22.27
CA THR A 305 -0.33 -2.87 -23.67
C THR A 305 -1.64 -3.64 -23.75
N SER A 306 -1.89 -4.59 -22.85
CA SER A 306 -3.13 -5.35 -22.78
C SER A 306 -4.34 -4.48 -22.42
N GLU A 307 -4.19 -3.52 -21.49
CA GLU A 307 -5.23 -2.54 -21.18
C GLU A 307 -5.60 -1.68 -22.39
N LEU A 308 -4.61 -1.23 -23.17
CA LEU A 308 -4.84 -0.46 -24.39
C LEU A 308 -5.56 -1.27 -25.44
N GLN A 309 -5.18 -2.54 -25.66
CA GLN A 309 -5.82 -3.43 -26.62
C GLN A 309 -7.26 -3.77 -26.25
N SER A 310 -7.56 -3.99 -24.96
CA SER A 310 -8.93 -4.24 -24.49
C SER A 310 -9.85 -3.03 -24.67
N ARG A 311 -9.33 -1.82 -24.56
CA ARG A 311 -10.10 -0.58 -24.81
C ARG A 311 -10.38 -0.34 -26.29
N VAL A 312 -9.46 -0.74 -27.17
CA VAL A 312 -9.65 -0.63 -28.64
C VAL A 312 -10.65 -1.66 -29.16
N SER A 313 -10.78 -2.81 -28.50
CA SER A 313 -11.72 -3.86 -28.91
C SER A 313 -13.19 -3.59 -28.52
N ILE A 314 -13.47 -2.55 -27.73
CA ILE A 314 -14.81 -2.16 -27.26
C ILE A 314 -15.32 -0.91 -28.01
N SER A 315 -14.51 -0.31 -28.85
CA SER A 315 -14.90 0.78 -29.75
C SER A 315 -15.16 0.27 -31.17
#